data_561d2cfa5fabfc8a2df8a23c96b81de8
#
_entry.id   561d2cfa5fabfc8a2df8a23c96b81de8
#
_cell.length_a   1.000
_cell.length_b   1.000
_cell.length_c   1.000
_cell.angle_alpha   90.00
_cell.angle_beta   90.00
_cell.angle_gamma   90.00
#
_symmetry.space_group_name_H-M   'P 1'
#
loop_
_entity.id
_entity.type
_entity.pdbx_description
1 polymer ?
#
loop_
_entity_poly.entity_id
_entity_poly.type
_entity_poly.pdbx_seq_one_letter_code
_entity_poly.pdbx_strand_id
1 'polypeptide(L)'
;MPHSDALDVSDVLAVSNLNIAFQQDQQRTEAVRNLSFRLKRGETLAIVGESGSGKSVTALSLMRLIEQAGGEVQCEQMLLRRRNREVIELGEQSTSQLQRVRGADIAMIFQEPMTSLNPVFTVGEQIAESIRLHQGAGREAAMAEAKRMLDQVRIPEAKAILSRYPHQLSGGMRQRVMIAMALSCRPAVLIADEPTTALDVTIQAQILQLIKVLQQEMSMGVIFITHDMGVVADVADRVLVMYQGEGVETGSVEQIFRSPQHPYTQSLLAAVPQLGA
;
A
#
# COMPACT_ATOMS: atom_id res chain seq x y z
N MET A 1 10.83 6.97 30.73
CA MET A 1 9.90 5.87 31.02
C MET A 1 9.71 5.13 29.71
N PRO A 2 9.98 3.84 29.58
CA PRO A 2 9.80 3.13 28.33
C PRO A 2 8.31 3.02 28.03
N HIS A 3 7.86 3.58 26.90
CA HIS A 3 6.52 3.41 26.38
C HIS A 3 6.35 1.96 25.90
N SER A 4 5.89 1.10 26.78
CA SER A 4 5.66 -0.32 26.51
C SER A 4 4.19 -0.59 26.14
N ASP A 5 3.60 0.17 25.25
CA ASP A 5 2.55 -0.38 24.41
C ASP A 5 3.21 -0.93 23.15
N ALA A 6 4.01 -1.95 23.37
CA ALA A 6 4.71 -2.69 22.35
C ALA A 6 3.68 -3.19 21.33
N LEU A 7 4.00 -2.99 20.05
CA LEU A 7 3.32 -3.60 18.94
C LEU A 7 3.01 -5.06 19.27
N ASP A 8 1.75 -5.47 19.26
CA ASP A 8 1.37 -6.87 19.52
C ASP A 8 2.21 -7.78 18.60
N VAL A 9 2.54 -8.98 19.04
CA VAL A 9 3.42 -9.90 18.29
C VAL A 9 2.87 -10.18 16.89
N SER A 10 1.56 -10.16 16.72
CA SER A 10 0.88 -10.33 15.42
C SER A 10 0.90 -9.08 14.55
N ASP A 11 1.07 -7.89 15.12
CA ASP A 11 0.99 -6.63 14.38
C ASP A 11 2.30 -6.33 13.63
N VAL A 12 2.18 -5.86 12.40
CA VAL A 12 3.31 -5.36 11.59
C VAL A 12 3.35 -3.85 11.52
N LEU A 13 2.20 -3.18 11.70
CA LEU A 13 2.09 -1.73 11.71
C LEU A 13 1.08 -1.32 12.78
N ALA A 14 1.39 -0.27 13.55
CA ALA A 14 0.44 0.41 14.41
C ALA A 14 0.59 1.91 14.26
N VAL A 15 -0.53 2.59 14.12
CA VAL A 15 -0.62 4.03 14.00
C VAL A 15 -1.57 4.53 15.08
N SER A 16 -1.14 5.53 15.85
CA SER A 16 -1.92 6.12 16.93
C SER A 16 -1.98 7.64 16.77
N ASN A 17 -3.20 8.18 16.81
CA ASN A 17 -3.49 9.62 16.77
C ASN A 17 -2.77 10.36 15.62
N LEU A 18 -2.84 9.81 14.40
CA LEU A 18 -2.29 10.43 13.21
C LEU A 18 -3.11 11.66 12.82
N ASN A 19 -2.43 12.78 12.68
CA ASN A 19 -2.98 14.04 12.20
C ASN A 19 -2.12 14.55 11.04
N ILE A 20 -2.76 14.98 9.95
CA ILE A 20 -2.07 15.50 8.78
C ILE A 20 -2.73 16.81 8.37
N ALA A 21 -1.93 17.86 8.25
CA ALA A 21 -2.39 19.17 7.83
C ALA A 21 -1.52 19.73 6.70
N PHE A 22 -2.11 20.58 5.89
CA PHE A 22 -1.43 21.36 4.86
C PHE A 22 -1.59 22.83 5.14
N GLN A 23 -0.50 23.60 4.96
CA GLN A 23 -0.53 25.04 5.02
C GLN A 23 -0.59 25.58 3.59
N GLN A 24 -1.72 26.17 3.19
CA GLN A 24 -1.89 26.83 1.89
C GLN A 24 -2.40 28.26 2.11
N ASP A 25 -1.73 29.26 1.56
CA ASP A 25 -2.16 30.67 1.53
C ASP A 25 -2.71 31.20 2.89
N GLN A 26 -1.98 30.94 3.99
CA GLN A 26 -2.36 31.29 5.38
C GLN A 26 -3.55 30.49 5.95
N GLN A 27 -4.12 29.54 5.23
CA GLN A 27 -5.14 28.64 5.71
C GLN A 27 -4.53 27.26 6.03
N ARG A 28 -4.79 26.77 7.24
CA ARG A 28 -4.44 25.40 7.64
C ARG A 28 -5.62 24.48 7.35
N THR A 29 -5.41 23.51 6.48
CA THR A 29 -6.42 22.50 6.16
C THR A 29 -5.99 21.16 6.77
N GLU A 30 -6.82 20.60 7.64
CA GLU A 30 -6.60 19.27 8.23
C GLU A 30 -7.14 18.20 7.29
N ALA A 31 -6.25 17.42 6.71
CA ALA A 31 -6.59 16.34 5.80
C ALA A 31 -6.89 15.02 6.52
N VAL A 32 -6.26 14.79 7.69
CA VAL A 32 -6.50 13.62 8.55
C VAL A 32 -6.48 14.08 10.01
N ARG A 33 -7.42 13.53 10.81
CA ARG A 33 -7.60 13.87 12.21
C ARG A 33 -7.74 12.61 13.08
N ASN A 34 -6.90 12.52 14.10
CA ASN A 34 -6.96 11.50 15.16
C ASN A 34 -7.12 10.07 14.65
N LEU A 35 -6.50 9.74 13.50
CA LEU A 35 -6.63 8.44 12.88
C LEU A 35 -5.75 7.42 13.61
N SER A 36 -6.36 6.31 14.05
CA SER A 36 -5.66 5.21 14.70
C SER A 36 -6.09 3.90 14.10
N PHE A 37 -5.11 3.03 13.78
CA PHE A 37 -5.37 1.68 13.28
C PHE A 37 -4.15 0.78 13.46
N ARG A 38 -4.37 -0.52 13.36
CA ARG A 38 -3.33 -1.55 13.39
C ARG A 38 -3.50 -2.49 12.19
N LEU A 39 -2.38 -3.03 11.73
CA LEU A 39 -2.33 -4.01 10.65
C LEU A 39 -1.57 -5.23 11.15
N LYS A 40 -2.17 -6.40 11.02
CA LYS A 40 -1.54 -7.67 11.38
C LYS A 40 -0.72 -8.24 10.23
N ARG A 41 0.21 -9.10 10.57
CA ARG A 41 0.93 -9.91 9.58
C ARG A 41 -0.05 -10.82 8.86
N GLY A 42 0.01 -10.84 7.53
CA GLY A 42 -0.88 -11.64 6.70
C GLY A 42 -2.32 -11.14 6.62
N GLU A 43 -2.61 -9.94 7.15
CA GLU A 43 -3.91 -9.29 7.07
C GLU A 43 -3.97 -8.32 5.90
N THR A 44 -5.13 -8.21 5.26
CA THR A 44 -5.48 -7.13 4.35
C THR A 44 -6.47 -6.19 5.03
N LEU A 45 -6.03 -4.98 5.36
CA LEU A 45 -6.86 -3.88 5.83
C LEU A 45 -7.26 -2.99 4.65
N ALA A 46 -8.54 -2.95 4.31
CA ALA A 46 -9.04 -1.99 3.34
C ALA A 46 -9.30 -0.64 4.02
N ILE A 47 -8.81 0.44 3.41
CA ILE A 47 -9.17 1.82 3.78
C ILE A 47 -10.08 2.37 2.69
N VAL A 48 -11.32 2.67 3.05
CA VAL A 48 -12.39 3.06 2.11
C VAL A 48 -12.98 4.42 2.47
N GLY A 49 -13.62 5.06 1.50
CA GLY A 49 -14.28 6.36 1.66
C GLY A 49 -14.29 7.12 0.33
N GLU A 50 -15.03 8.21 0.28
CA GLU A 50 -15.09 9.06 -0.92
C GLU A 50 -13.75 9.74 -1.25
N SER A 51 -13.64 10.32 -2.45
CA SER A 51 -12.48 11.12 -2.85
C SER A 51 -12.31 12.30 -1.89
N GLY A 52 -11.06 12.56 -1.47
CA GLY A 52 -10.76 13.63 -0.51
C GLY A 52 -10.95 13.24 0.96
N SER A 53 -11.34 12.02 1.32
CA SER A 53 -11.49 11.61 2.71
C SER A 53 -10.17 11.39 3.48
N GLY A 54 -9.00 11.55 2.82
CA GLY A 54 -7.69 11.44 3.47
C GLY A 54 -6.95 10.11 3.26
N LYS A 55 -7.49 9.16 2.49
CA LYS A 55 -6.90 7.81 2.30
C LYS A 55 -5.47 7.83 1.74
N SER A 56 -5.28 8.43 0.57
CA SER A 56 -3.95 8.49 -0.08
C SER A 56 -2.97 9.35 0.72
N VAL A 57 -3.44 10.41 1.36
CA VAL A 57 -2.64 11.24 2.28
C VAL A 57 -2.17 10.39 3.47
N THR A 58 -3.04 9.56 4.05
CA THR A 58 -2.66 8.59 5.09
C THR A 58 -1.58 7.62 4.57
N ALA A 59 -1.77 7.03 3.39
CA ALA A 59 -0.78 6.13 2.78
C ALA A 59 0.60 6.78 2.61
N LEU A 60 0.63 7.99 2.06
CA LEU A 60 1.87 8.74 1.86
C LEU A 60 2.54 9.15 3.18
N SER A 61 1.76 9.37 4.25
CA SER A 61 2.31 9.67 5.57
C SER A 61 2.99 8.47 6.21
N LEU A 62 2.49 7.25 6.00
CA LEU A 62 3.17 6.02 6.44
C LEU A 62 4.53 5.84 5.77
N MET A 63 4.65 6.30 4.54
CA MET A 63 5.92 6.36 3.81
C MET A 63 6.74 7.61 4.15
N ARG A 64 6.24 8.53 4.99
CA ARG A 64 6.86 9.84 5.26
C ARG A 64 7.20 10.60 3.97
N LEU A 65 6.33 10.46 2.94
CA LEU A 65 6.47 11.17 1.65
C LEU A 65 5.64 12.44 1.59
N ILE A 66 4.59 12.54 2.41
CA ILE A 66 3.66 13.68 2.41
C ILE A 66 4.34 14.98 2.82
N GLU A 67 5.38 14.91 3.63
CA GLU A 67 6.17 16.06 4.07
C GLU A 67 6.89 16.75 2.91
N GLN A 68 7.29 15.97 1.89
CA GLN A 68 7.91 16.51 0.66
C GLN A 68 6.89 17.29 -0.18
N ALA A 69 5.60 17.00 -0.01
CA ALA A 69 4.49 17.72 -0.63
C ALA A 69 3.94 18.87 0.24
N GLY A 70 4.68 19.25 1.31
CA GLY A 70 4.28 20.34 2.21
C GLY A 70 3.27 19.95 3.28
N GLY A 71 3.05 18.66 3.51
CA GLY A 71 2.21 18.16 4.59
C GLY A 71 2.93 18.13 5.92
N GLU A 72 2.26 18.55 6.99
CA GLU A 72 2.70 18.40 8.37
C GLU A 72 2.11 17.10 8.92
N VAL A 73 2.95 16.20 9.43
CA VAL A 73 2.53 14.92 10.03
C VAL A 73 2.80 14.98 11.53
N GLN A 74 1.77 14.74 12.31
CA GLN A 74 1.84 14.59 13.77
C GLN A 74 1.17 13.28 14.16
N CYS A 75 1.80 12.46 14.97
CA CYS A 75 1.23 11.24 15.51
C CYS A 75 1.78 10.97 16.92
N GLU A 76 1.04 10.22 17.69
CA GLU A 76 1.53 9.74 18.97
C GLU A 76 2.53 8.59 18.78
N GLN A 77 2.21 7.65 17.87
CA GLN A 77 3.06 6.53 17.50
C GLN A 77 2.80 6.11 16.04
N MET A 78 3.88 5.68 15.37
CA MET A 78 3.83 5.05 14.05
C MET A 78 4.86 3.92 14.00
N LEU A 79 4.51 2.77 14.58
CA LEU A 79 5.40 1.62 14.78
C LEU A 79 5.33 0.68 13.58
N LEU A 80 6.49 0.32 13.03
CA LEU A 80 6.65 -0.69 11.99
C LEU A 80 7.50 -1.84 12.50
N ARG A 81 6.99 -3.07 12.40
CA ARG A 81 7.77 -4.30 12.61
C ARG A 81 8.37 -4.74 11.29
N ARG A 82 9.66 -4.65 11.19
CA ARG A 82 10.45 -5.07 10.03
C ARG A 82 10.48 -6.60 9.87
N ARG A 83 10.93 -7.08 8.72
CA ARG A 83 11.06 -8.55 8.50
C ARG A 83 12.05 -9.22 9.43
N ASN A 84 13.10 -8.54 9.84
CA ASN A 84 14.06 -9.01 10.85
C ASN A 84 13.50 -9.00 12.30
N ARG A 85 12.20 -8.66 12.46
CA ARG A 85 11.45 -8.53 13.71
C ARG A 85 11.80 -7.30 14.57
N GLU A 86 12.71 -6.47 14.12
CA GLU A 86 12.98 -5.17 14.75
C GLU A 86 11.74 -4.28 14.64
N VAL A 87 11.41 -3.56 15.71
CA VAL A 87 10.34 -2.55 15.70
C VAL A 87 10.98 -1.18 15.66
N ILE A 88 10.57 -0.37 14.72
CA ILE A 88 11.03 1.01 14.57
C ILE A 88 9.86 1.98 14.64
N GLU A 89 10.12 3.17 15.20
CA GLU A 89 9.19 4.31 15.18
C GLU A 89 9.46 5.11 13.91
N LEU A 90 8.52 5.09 12.95
CA LEU A 90 8.67 5.77 11.65
C LEU A 90 8.75 7.29 11.80
N GLY A 91 8.06 7.85 12.82
CA GLY A 91 8.07 9.27 13.12
C GLY A 91 9.44 9.81 13.49
N GLU A 92 10.28 8.98 14.12
CA GLU A 92 11.61 9.36 14.61
C GLU A 92 12.74 9.09 13.62
N GLN A 93 12.45 8.42 12.48
CA GLN A 93 13.49 8.07 11.53
C GLN A 93 14.00 9.29 10.75
N SER A 94 15.31 9.41 10.65
CA SER A 94 15.94 10.38 9.74
C SER A 94 15.66 10.03 8.27
N THR A 95 15.83 11.00 7.37
CA THR A 95 15.66 10.78 5.92
C THR A 95 16.50 9.62 5.39
N SER A 96 17.75 9.48 5.86
CA SER A 96 18.63 8.38 5.43
C SER A 96 18.17 7.02 5.97
N GLN A 97 17.59 6.97 7.15
CA GLN A 97 16.99 5.74 7.71
C GLN A 97 15.71 5.36 6.95
N LEU A 98 14.85 6.35 6.65
CA LEU A 98 13.63 6.13 5.85
C LEU A 98 13.95 5.61 4.44
N GLN A 99 15.02 6.05 3.81
CA GLN A 99 15.47 5.52 2.52
C GLN A 99 15.79 4.01 2.58
N ARG A 100 16.25 3.51 3.73
CA ARG A 100 16.52 2.08 3.92
C ARG A 100 15.26 1.26 4.24
N VAL A 101 14.22 1.91 4.74
CA VAL A 101 12.93 1.28 5.09
C VAL A 101 12.00 1.23 3.88
N ARG A 102 11.96 2.32 3.09
CA ARG A 102 11.13 2.42 1.88
C ARG A 102 11.63 1.45 0.83
N GLY A 103 10.73 0.62 0.31
CA GLY A 103 11.03 -0.45 -0.65
C GLY A 103 11.55 -1.74 -0.01
N ALA A 104 12.22 -1.68 1.15
CA ALA A 104 12.73 -2.84 1.86
C ALA A 104 11.71 -3.45 2.84
N ASP A 105 11.15 -2.63 3.72
CA ASP A 105 10.24 -3.08 4.80
C ASP A 105 8.80 -2.63 4.58
N ILE A 106 8.61 -1.44 4.00
CA ILE A 106 7.32 -0.92 3.57
C ILE A 106 7.42 -0.50 2.10
N ALA A 107 6.52 -1.00 1.28
CA ALA A 107 6.47 -0.70 -0.16
C ALA A 107 5.09 -0.19 -0.56
N MET A 108 5.02 0.52 -1.67
CA MET A 108 3.78 1.11 -2.17
C MET A 108 3.60 0.86 -3.66
N ILE A 109 2.38 0.51 -4.03
CA ILE A 109 1.87 0.54 -5.40
C ILE A 109 1.03 1.80 -5.52
N PHE A 110 1.44 2.72 -6.40
CA PHE A 110 0.78 4.00 -6.62
C PHE A 110 -0.39 3.86 -7.61
N GLN A 111 -1.33 4.77 -7.55
CA GLN A 111 -2.55 4.81 -8.35
C GLN A 111 -2.29 4.81 -9.87
N GLU A 112 -1.20 5.44 -10.33
CA GLU A 112 -0.91 5.59 -11.76
C GLU A 112 0.33 4.77 -12.20
N PRO A 113 0.15 3.64 -12.91
CA PRO A 113 1.26 2.85 -13.45
C PRO A 113 2.15 3.61 -14.43
N MET A 114 1.57 4.58 -15.14
CA MET A 114 2.26 5.32 -16.20
C MET A 114 3.34 6.26 -15.66
N THR A 115 3.15 6.80 -14.47
CA THR A 115 4.06 7.75 -13.83
C THR A 115 5.07 7.06 -12.89
N SER A 116 4.79 5.83 -12.48
CA SER A 116 5.59 5.08 -11.51
C SER A 116 6.80 4.36 -12.12
N LEU A 117 6.73 3.99 -13.40
CA LEU A 117 7.84 3.37 -14.12
C LEU A 117 8.61 4.42 -14.91
N ASN A 118 9.93 4.46 -14.73
CA ASN A 118 10.80 5.36 -15.47
C ASN A 118 10.91 4.90 -16.94
N PRO A 119 10.48 5.71 -17.93
CA PRO A 119 10.40 5.28 -19.34
C PRO A 119 11.76 5.06 -20.01
N VAL A 120 12.87 5.59 -19.43
CA VAL A 120 14.21 5.51 -20.02
C VAL A 120 15.06 4.35 -19.51
N PHE A 121 14.55 3.58 -18.52
CA PHE A 121 15.21 2.37 -18.02
C PHE A 121 14.39 1.12 -18.38
N THR A 122 15.10 0.01 -18.58
CA THR A 122 14.45 -1.27 -18.82
C THR A 122 13.76 -1.78 -17.56
N VAL A 123 12.76 -2.66 -17.74
CA VAL A 123 12.05 -3.31 -16.63
C VAL A 123 13.01 -4.01 -15.67
N GLY A 124 13.96 -4.77 -16.23
CA GLY A 124 14.95 -5.50 -15.43
C GLY A 124 15.84 -4.58 -14.60
N GLU A 125 16.29 -3.45 -15.17
CA GLU A 125 17.13 -2.49 -14.46
C GLU A 125 16.39 -1.86 -13.29
N GLN A 126 15.13 -1.49 -13.45
CA GLN A 126 14.32 -0.87 -12.38
C GLN A 126 14.07 -1.82 -11.21
N ILE A 127 13.74 -3.10 -11.49
CA ILE A 127 13.56 -4.09 -10.44
C ILE A 127 14.89 -4.44 -9.78
N ALA A 128 15.95 -4.64 -10.57
CA ALA A 128 17.28 -4.98 -10.08
C ALA A 128 17.92 -3.85 -9.26
N GLU A 129 17.62 -2.59 -9.56
CA GLU A 129 18.08 -1.44 -8.78
C GLU A 129 17.60 -1.51 -7.34
N SER A 130 16.30 -1.77 -7.11
CA SER A 130 15.72 -1.92 -5.78
C SER A 130 16.41 -3.07 -5.01
N ILE A 131 16.61 -4.21 -5.66
CA ILE A 131 17.29 -5.37 -5.05
C ILE A 131 18.74 -5.05 -4.67
N ARG A 132 19.48 -4.39 -5.55
CA ARG A 132 20.86 -3.99 -5.29
C ARG A 132 20.97 -2.99 -4.14
N LEU A 133 20.07 -2.01 -4.12
CA LEU A 133 20.06 -0.94 -3.11
C LEU A 133 19.78 -1.50 -1.71
N HIS A 134 18.80 -2.40 -1.58
CA HIS A 134 18.30 -2.85 -0.29
C HIS A 134 18.89 -4.17 0.19
N GLN A 135 19.34 -5.03 -0.73
CA GLN A 135 19.90 -6.35 -0.38
C GLN A 135 21.41 -6.45 -0.62
N GLY A 136 22.04 -5.42 -1.20
CA GLY A 136 23.47 -5.43 -1.51
C GLY A 136 23.87 -6.46 -2.58
N ALA A 137 22.91 -6.96 -3.36
CA ALA A 137 23.16 -7.98 -4.38
C ALA A 137 24.02 -7.45 -5.54
N GLY A 138 24.90 -8.30 -6.07
CA GLY A 138 25.62 -7.99 -7.31
C GLY A 138 24.66 -7.94 -8.51
N ARG A 139 25.13 -7.35 -9.61
CA ARG A 139 24.30 -7.08 -10.81
C ARG A 139 23.64 -8.35 -11.37
N GLU A 140 24.40 -9.43 -11.50
CA GLU A 140 23.87 -10.70 -12.05
C GLU A 140 22.82 -11.34 -11.14
N ALA A 141 23.09 -11.37 -9.82
CA ALA A 141 22.17 -11.90 -8.84
C ALA A 141 20.87 -11.06 -8.77
N ALA A 142 20.98 -9.73 -8.81
CA ALA A 142 19.83 -8.85 -8.84
C ALA A 142 18.98 -9.02 -10.11
N MET A 143 19.60 -9.22 -11.26
CA MET A 143 18.89 -9.48 -12.52
C MET A 143 18.21 -10.84 -12.53
N ALA A 144 18.84 -11.87 -11.96
CA ALA A 144 18.23 -13.19 -11.80
C ALA A 144 17.01 -13.14 -10.87
N GLU A 145 17.12 -12.39 -9.78
CA GLU A 145 16.00 -12.17 -8.86
C GLU A 145 14.88 -11.32 -9.51
N ALA A 146 15.23 -10.29 -10.30
CA ALA A 146 14.26 -9.52 -11.08
C ALA A 146 13.46 -10.43 -12.03
N LYS A 147 14.13 -11.37 -12.71
CA LYS A 147 13.44 -12.39 -13.53
C LYS A 147 12.47 -13.22 -12.69
N ARG A 148 12.93 -13.71 -11.54
CA ARG A 148 12.10 -14.52 -10.65
C ARG A 148 10.86 -13.75 -10.18
N MET A 149 11.00 -12.46 -9.88
CA MET A 149 9.87 -11.61 -9.52
C MET A 149 8.87 -11.44 -10.67
N LEU A 150 9.35 -11.29 -11.91
CA LEU A 150 8.48 -11.25 -13.09
C LEU A 150 7.73 -12.57 -13.31
N ASP A 151 8.38 -13.72 -13.07
CA ASP A 151 7.72 -15.03 -13.09
C ASP A 151 6.63 -15.13 -12.00
N GLN A 152 6.90 -14.66 -10.77
CA GLN A 152 5.95 -14.68 -9.67
C GLN A 152 4.70 -13.82 -9.95
N VAL A 153 4.85 -12.67 -10.61
CA VAL A 153 3.72 -11.86 -11.04
C VAL A 153 3.08 -12.35 -12.35
N ARG A 154 3.45 -13.55 -12.80
CA ARG A 154 2.87 -14.22 -13.97
C ARG A 154 3.02 -13.43 -15.27
N ILE A 155 4.15 -12.77 -15.48
CA ILE A 155 4.50 -12.18 -16.77
C ILE A 155 5.03 -13.28 -17.69
N PRO A 156 4.40 -13.47 -18.87
CA PRO A 156 4.90 -14.42 -19.85
C PRO A 156 6.27 -13.98 -20.39
N GLU A 157 7.14 -14.93 -20.69
CA GLU A 157 8.47 -14.69 -21.25
C GLU A 157 9.31 -13.67 -20.44
N ALA A 158 9.30 -13.80 -19.10
CA ALA A 158 9.93 -12.88 -18.16
C ALA A 158 11.37 -12.50 -18.57
N LYS A 159 12.14 -13.44 -19.13
CA LYS A 159 13.51 -13.19 -19.62
C LYS A 159 13.54 -12.14 -20.73
N ALA A 160 12.61 -12.18 -21.68
CA ALA A 160 12.52 -11.21 -22.76
C ALA A 160 12.03 -9.83 -22.24
N ILE A 161 11.16 -9.86 -21.24
CA ILE A 161 10.60 -8.63 -20.66
C ILE A 161 11.64 -7.82 -19.86
N LEU A 162 12.65 -8.46 -19.27
CA LEU A 162 13.73 -7.76 -18.57
C LEU A 162 14.39 -6.66 -19.41
N SER A 163 14.54 -6.88 -20.73
CA SER A 163 15.16 -5.93 -21.66
C SER A 163 14.18 -4.94 -22.30
N ARG A 164 12.88 -5.05 -22.01
CA ARG A 164 11.85 -4.15 -22.53
C ARG A 164 11.76 -2.86 -21.70
N TYR A 165 11.30 -1.81 -22.36
CA TYR A 165 10.97 -0.53 -21.73
C TYR A 165 9.48 -0.47 -21.37
N PRO A 166 9.06 0.34 -20.38
CA PRO A 166 7.67 0.43 -19.97
C PRO A 166 6.67 0.71 -21.10
N HIS A 167 7.05 1.58 -22.06
CA HIS A 167 6.18 1.92 -23.20
C HIS A 167 5.93 0.75 -24.16
N GLN A 168 6.70 -0.32 -24.10
CA GLN A 168 6.54 -1.54 -24.90
C GLN A 168 5.60 -2.57 -24.28
N LEU A 169 5.04 -2.27 -23.09
CA LEU A 169 4.18 -3.16 -22.32
C LEU A 169 2.72 -2.70 -22.35
N SER A 170 1.79 -3.66 -22.29
CA SER A 170 0.38 -3.36 -22.03
C SER A 170 0.14 -2.78 -20.63
N GLY A 171 -1.02 -2.17 -20.39
CA GLY A 171 -1.38 -1.63 -19.08
C GLY A 171 -1.30 -2.67 -17.95
N GLY A 172 -1.90 -3.84 -18.17
CA GLY A 172 -1.85 -4.94 -17.21
C GLY A 172 -0.44 -5.50 -16.98
N MET A 173 0.43 -5.51 -17.99
CA MET A 173 1.84 -5.89 -17.82
C MET A 173 2.61 -4.85 -17.02
N ARG A 174 2.38 -3.55 -17.26
CA ARG A 174 3.00 -2.47 -16.45
C ARG A 174 2.60 -2.58 -14.99
N GLN A 175 1.32 -2.85 -14.72
CA GLN A 175 0.83 -3.08 -13.37
C GLN A 175 1.53 -4.26 -12.69
N ARG A 176 1.68 -5.38 -13.38
CA ARG A 176 2.42 -6.55 -12.87
C ARG A 176 3.90 -6.23 -12.62
N VAL A 177 4.54 -5.45 -13.47
CA VAL A 177 5.92 -4.98 -13.27
C VAL A 177 6.04 -4.10 -12.02
N MET A 178 5.09 -3.19 -11.79
CA MET A 178 5.06 -2.37 -10.58
C MET A 178 4.90 -3.21 -9.32
N ILE A 179 4.03 -4.22 -9.36
CA ILE A 179 3.87 -5.18 -8.26
C ILE A 179 5.19 -5.93 -8.04
N ALA A 180 5.84 -6.43 -9.10
CA ALA A 180 7.13 -7.10 -9.00
C ALA A 180 8.20 -6.19 -8.37
N MET A 181 8.25 -4.92 -8.78
CA MET A 181 9.19 -3.94 -8.23
C MET A 181 8.90 -3.66 -6.75
N ALA A 182 7.65 -3.42 -6.37
CA ALA A 182 7.26 -3.18 -4.98
C ALA A 182 7.57 -4.37 -4.07
N LEU A 183 7.42 -5.60 -4.57
CA LEU A 183 7.61 -6.83 -3.80
C LEU A 183 9.03 -7.43 -3.90
N SER A 184 9.92 -6.84 -4.70
CA SER A 184 11.26 -7.36 -4.98
C SER A 184 12.11 -7.56 -3.73
N CYS A 185 11.90 -6.72 -2.71
CA CYS A 185 12.60 -6.82 -1.43
C CYS A 185 11.79 -7.54 -0.34
N ARG A 186 10.63 -8.12 -0.69
CA ARG A 186 9.72 -8.82 0.23
C ARG A 186 9.37 -7.98 1.46
N PRO A 187 8.68 -6.85 1.30
CA PRO A 187 8.36 -5.94 2.39
C PRO A 187 7.50 -6.61 3.47
N ALA A 188 7.54 -6.08 4.70
CA ALA A 188 6.63 -6.50 5.77
C ALA A 188 5.22 -5.93 5.56
N VAL A 189 5.14 -4.73 4.96
CA VAL A 189 3.90 -4.03 4.65
C VAL A 189 3.89 -3.59 3.19
N LEU A 190 2.79 -3.88 2.49
CA LEU A 190 2.47 -3.34 1.16
C LEU A 190 1.31 -2.35 1.30
N ILE A 191 1.47 -1.17 0.75
CA ILE A 191 0.39 -0.20 0.55
C ILE A 191 -0.01 -0.25 -0.92
N ALA A 192 -1.27 -0.57 -1.22
CA ALA A 192 -1.82 -0.59 -2.57
C ALA A 192 -2.87 0.52 -2.67
N ASP A 193 -2.47 1.65 -3.25
CA ASP A 193 -3.34 2.82 -3.42
C ASP A 193 -4.01 2.76 -4.80
N GLU A 194 -5.29 2.35 -4.81
CA GLU A 194 -6.11 2.15 -6.00
C GLU A 194 -5.38 1.36 -7.11
N PRO A 195 -4.84 0.17 -6.82
CA PRO A 195 -3.89 -0.52 -7.69
C PRO A 195 -4.50 -1.03 -9.00
N THR A 196 -5.80 -0.93 -9.18
CA THR A 196 -6.53 -1.43 -10.36
C THR A 196 -7.30 -0.34 -11.10
N THR A 197 -7.17 0.91 -10.70
CA THR A 197 -7.78 2.06 -11.40
C THR A 197 -7.31 2.10 -12.85
N ALA A 198 -8.22 2.36 -13.77
CA ALA A 198 -8.02 2.38 -15.23
C ALA A 198 -7.68 1.02 -15.90
N LEU A 199 -7.92 -0.10 -15.21
CA LEU A 199 -7.86 -1.44 -15.80
C LEU A 199 -9.26 -1.95 -16.15
N ASP A 200 -9.36 -2.78 -17.20
CA ASP A 200 -10.60 -3.49 -17.47
C ASP A 200 -10.91 -4.53 -16.35
N VAL A 201 -12.19 -4.88 -16.20
CA VAL A 201 -12.70 -5.74 -15.12
C VAL A 201 -11.98 -7.09 -15.06
N THR A 202 -11.63 -7.66 -16.20
CA THR A 202 -10.94 -8.97 -16.25
C THR A 202 -9.51 -8.87 -15.72
N ILE A 203 -8.77 -7.86 -16.15
CA ILE A 203 -7.39 -7.61 -15.69
C ILE A 203 -7.42 -7.18 -14.21
N GLN A 204 -8.38 -6.36 -13.80
CA GLN A 204 -8.58 -6.00 -12.39
C GLN A 204 -8.69 -7.24 -11.51
N ALA A 205 -9.59 -8.18 -11.81
CA ALA A 205 -9.78 -9.42 -11.06
C ALA A 205 -8.47 -10.24 -10.97
N GLN A 206 -7.72 -10.32 -12.09
CA GLN A 206 -6.42 -11.01 -12.11
C GLN A 206 -5.37 -10.35 -11.22
N ILE A 207 -5.31 -9.02 -11.18
CA ILE A 207 -4.38 -8.25 -10.34
C ILE A 207 -4.73 -8.42 -8.86
N LEU A 208 -6.01 -8.33 -8.51
CA LEU A 208 -6.48 -8.53 -7.13
C LEU A 208 -6.14 -9.93 -6.62
N GLN A 209 -6.43 -10.96 -7.42
CA GLN A 209 -6.08 -12.34 -7.10
C GLN A 209 -4.55 -12.52 -6.96
N LEU A 210 -3.76 -11.87 -7.81
CA LEU A 210 -2.30 -11.91 -7.74
C LEU A 210 -1.80 -11.31 -6.42
N ILE A 211 -2.28 -10.13 -6.04
CA ILE A 211 -1.89 -9.46 -4.77
C ILE A 211 -2.24 -10.37 -3.59
N LYS A 212 -3.44 -10.97 -3.59
CA LYS A 212 -3.89 -11.89 -2.52
C LYS A 212 -2.99 -13.12 -2.38
N VAL A 213 -2.62 -13.76 -3.50
CA VAL A 213 -1.70 -14.91 -3.49
C VAL A 213 -0.33 -14.51 -2.95
N LEU A 214 0.24 -13.41 -3.45
CA LEU A 214 1.56 -12.93 -3.02
C LEU A 214 1.56 -12.49 -1.54
N GLN A 215 0.47 -11.88 -1.07
CA GLN A 215 0.28 -11.53 0.34
C GLN A 215 0.36 -12.77 1.25
N GLN A 216 -0.31 -13.85 0.87
CA GLN A 216 -0.27 -15.12 1.60
C GLN A 216 1.12 -15.78 1.57
N GLU A 217 1.73 -15.89 0.37
CA GLU A 217 3.07 -16.48 0.20
C GLU A 217 4.16 -15.74 0.97
N MET A 218 4.07 -14.41 1.02
CA MET A 218 5.06 -13.56 1.71
C MET A 218 4.69 -13.30 3.16
N SER A 219 3.48 -13.65 3.60
CA SER A 219 2.93 -13.34 4.93
C SER A 219 3.10 -11.85 5.27
N MET A 220 2.86 -10.95 4.32
CA MET A 220 2.95 -9.50 4.52
C MET A 220 1.59 -8.93 4.93
N GLY A 221 1.58 -7.81 5.67
CA GLY A 221 0.37 -7.01 5.86
C GLY A 221 0.12 -6.15 4.62
N VAL A 222 -1.15 -6.00 4.24
CA VAL A 222 -1.54 -5.16 3.10
C VAL A 222 -2.51 -4.08 3.55
N ILE A 223 -2.19 -2.82 3.24
CA ILE A 223 -3.15 -1.72 3.28
C ILE A 223 -3.67 -1.55 1.85
N PHE A 224 -4.96 -1.77 1.66
CA PHE A 224 -5.60 -1.70 0.35
C PHE A 224 -6.53 -0.49 0.31
N ILE A 225 -6.20 0.53 -0.48
CA ILE A 225 -7.01 1.74 -0.61
C ILE A 225 -7.85 1.62 -1.87
N THR A 226 -9.16 1.79 -1.73
CA THR A 226 -10.11 1.81 -2.83
C THR A 226 -11.41 2.52 -2.44
N HIS A 227 -12.15 2.95 -3.43
CA HIS A 227 -13.54 3.41 -3.28
C HIS A 227 -14.56 2.33 -3.74
N ASP A 228 -14.08 1.21 -4.28
CA ASP A 228 -14.92 0.12 -4.78
C ASP A 228 -15.16 -0.93 -3.68
N MET A 229 -16.38 -0.92 -3.12
CA MET A 229 -16.80 -1.85 -2.07
C MET A 229 -16.89 -3.31 -2.57
N GLY A 230 -17.12 -3.53 -3.86
CA GLY A 230 -17.08 -4.88 -4.44
C GLY A 230 -15.68 -5.48 -4.34
N VAL A 231 -14.65 -4.69 -4.67
CA VAL A 231 -13.25 -5.09 -4.50
C VAL A 231 -12.92 -5.37 -3.03
N VAL A 232 -13.43 -4.54 -2.11
CA VAL A 232 -13.21 -4.73 -0.66
C VAL A 232 -13.74 -6.08 -0.18
N ALA A 233 -14.93 -6.47 -0.63
CA ALA A 233 -15.54 -7.76 -0.27
C ALA A 233 -14.68 -8.96 -0.69
N ASP A 234 -13.93 -8.84 -1.79
CA ASP A 234 -13.11 -9.92 -2.35
C ASP A 234 -11.73 -10.03 -1.71
N VAL A 235 -11.13 -8.91 -1.30
CA VAL A 235 -9.70 -8.89 -0.93
C VAL A 235 -9.43 -8.62 0.54
N ALA A 236 -10.34 -7.95 1.26
CA ALA A 236 -10.07 -7.47 2.61
C ALA A 236 -10.49 -8.48 3.70
N ASP A 237 -9.75 -8.47 4.80
CA ASP A 237 -10.11 -9.14 6.05
C ASP A 237 -10.84 -8.16 6.97
N ARG A 238 -10.38 -6.91 6.98
CA ARG A 238 -10.92 -5.84 7.82
C ARG A 238 -11.00 -4.53 7.03
N VAL A 239 -11.93 -3.68 7.42
CA VAL A 239 -12.21 -2.39 6.78
C VAL A 239 -12.07 -1.27 7.79
N LEU A 240 -11.45 -0.18 7.36
CA LEU A 240 -11.45 1.13 8.01
C LEU A 240 -12.16 2.11 7.08
N VAL A 241 -13.28 2.63 7.52
CA VAL A 241 -14.06 3.63 6.77
C VAL A 241 -13.60 5.02 7.16
N MET A 242 -13.18 5.81 6.18
CA MET A 242 -12.75 7.19 6.37
C MET A 242 -13.78 8.16 5.78
N TYR A 243 -14.10 9.19 6.55
CA TYR A 243 -14.98 10.28 6.14
C TYR A 243 -14.44 11.61 6.65
N GLN A 244 -14.27 12.59 5.77
CA GLN A 244 -13.79 13.94 6.09
C GLN A 244 -12.53 13.95 6.98
N GLY A 245 -11.56 13.10 6.69
CA GLY A 245 -10.29 13.03 7.42
C GLY A 245 -10.31 12.20 8.70
N GLU A 246 -11.43 11.61 9.07
CA GLU A 246 -11.57 10.79 10.29
C GLU A 246 -11.86 9.32 9.95
N GLY A 247 -11.39 8.40 10.80
CA GLY A 247 -11.84 7.02 10.77
C GLY A 247 -13.15 6.90 11.52
N VAL A 248 -14.25 6.71 10.80
CA VAL A 248 -15.60 6.73 11.38
C VAL A 248 -16.11 5.36 11.77
N GLU A 249 -15.63 4.30 11.14
CA GLU A 249 -16.00 2.92 11.48
C GLU A 249 -14.88 1.95 11.10
N THR A 250 -14.68 0.92 11.92
CA THR A 250 -13.75 -0.17 11.63
C THR A 250 -14.34 -1.50 12.08
N GLY A 251 -14.14 -2.56 11.29
CA GLY A 251 -14.65 -3.88 11.60
C GLY A 251 -14.19 -4.92 10.59
N SER A 252 -14.55 -6.19 10.81
CA SER A 252 -14.38 -7.22 9.78
C SER A 252 -15.23 -6.87 8.54
N VAL A 253 -14.83 -7.38 7.37
CA VAL A 253 -15.63 -7.22 6.15
C VAL A 253 -17.08 -7.62 6.39
N GLU A 254 -17.32 -8.77 7.04
CA GLU A 254 -18.66 -9.22 7.34
C GLU A 254 -19.46 -8.25 8.22
N GLN A 255 -18.85 -7.67 9.25
CA GLN A 255 -19.49 -6.68 10.12
C GLN A 255 -19.88 -5.42 9.35
N ILE A 256 -18.93 -4.86 8.58
CA ILE A 256 -19.17 -3.63 7.80
C ILE A 256 -20.28 -3.84 6.76
N PHE A 257 -20.29 -4.98 6.05
CA PHE A 257 -21.28 -5.22 4.99
C PHE A 257 -22.67 -5.62 5.52
N ARG A 258 -22.74 -6.38 6.64
CA ARG A 258 -24.03 -6.87 7.16
C ARG A 258 -24.66 -5.98 8.21
N SER A 259 -23.86 -5.25 8.97
CA SER A 259 -24.35 -4.48 10.13
C SER A 259 -23.58 -3.17 10.29
N PRO A 260 -23.52 -2.29 9.26
CA PRO A 260 -22.85 -1.00 9.36
C PRO A 260 -23.52 -0.13 10.42
N GLN A 261 -22.73 0.45 11.31
CA GLN A 261 -23.23 1.25 12.42
C GLN A 261 -23.25 2.74 12.10
N HIS A 262 -22.23 3.23 11.38
CA HIS A 262 -22.13 4.64 11.08
C HIS A 262 -23.01 5.02 9.87
N PRO A 263 -23.79 6.14 9.93
CA PRO A 263 -24.67 6.57 8.84
C PRO A 263 -23.96 6.72 7.49
N TYR A 264 -22.73 7.21 7.49
CA TYR A 264 -21.92 7.33 6.28
C TYR A 264 -21.59 5.96 5.67
N THR A 265 -21.23 4.96 6.50
CA THR A 265 -20.96 3.59 6.04
C THR A 265 -22.23 2.99 5.40
N GLN A 266 -23.39 3.22 6.00
CA GLN A 266 -24.68 2.79 5.44
C GLN A 266 -24.93 3.43 4.07
N SER A 267 -24.68 4.72 3.94
CA SER A 267 -24.83 5.45 2.67
C SER A 267 -23.83 4.97 1.62
N LEU A 268 -22.59 4.69 2.02
CA LEU A 268 -21.54 4.18 1.13
C LEU A 268 -21.92 2.80 0.56
N LEU A 269 -22.47 1.92 1.39
CA LEU A 269 -22.91 0.59 0.97
C LEU A 269 -24.20 0.63 0.14
N ALA A 270 -25.12 1.55 0.43
CA ALA A 270 -26.35 1.72 -0.35
C ALA A 270 -26.07 2.20 -1.79
N ALA A 271 -24.93 2.85 -2.03
CA ALA A 271 -24.50 3.27 -3.36
C ALA A 271 -23.87 2.14 -4.19
N VAL A 272 -23.57 0.98 -3.59
CA VAL A 272 -23.05 -0.19 -4.31
C VAL A 272 -24.20 -0.82 -5.12
N PRO A 273 -24.06 -0.96 -6.46
CA PRO A 273 -25.07 -1.67 -7.23
C PRO A 273 -25.26 -3.09 -6.67
N GLN A 274 -26.46 -3.43 -6.21
CA GLN A 274 -26.78 -4.80 -5.86
C GLN A 274 -26.69 -5.62 -7.16
N LEU A 275 -25.62 -6.39 -7.32
CA LEU A 275 -25.56 -7.45 -8.32
C LEU A 275 -26.71 -8.39 -7.97
N GLY A 276 -27.72 -8.45 -8.86
CA GLY A 276 -29.04 -8.97 -8.65
C GLY A 276 -29.14 -10.25 -7.83
N ALA A 277 -30.19 -10.27 -7.00
CA ALA A 277 -30.71 -11.47 -6.39
C ALA A 277 -31.20 -12.46 -7.46
#